data_ffb4056f74237e87d12024872535a7dd
#
_entry.id   ffb4056f74237e87d12024872535a7dd
#
_cell.length_a   1.000
_cell.length_b   1.000
_cell.length_c   1.000
_cell.angle_alpha   90.00
_cell.angle_beta   90.00
_cell.angle_gamma   90.00
#
_symmetry.space_group_name_H-M   'P 1'
#
loop_
_entity.id
_entity.type
_entity.pdbx_description
1 polymer ?
#
loop_
_entity_poly.entity_id
_entity_poly.type
_entity_poly.pdbx_seq_one_letter_code
_entity_poly.pdbx_strand_id
1 'polypeptide(L)'
;VARAIGAFEGEEHKSSFLETLIIGAFALPFYDEPSKNAWISSDPAVVASYDADPLSGITFSAGGFATLTDLSAEAALPKTSDIPAALPLLFIAGDKDPVGMFGKDVVKAAEAYRKQGSTEVEVRIYPGMRHEILNEPGNYRVYNDVVDWLKGNLQ
;
A
#
# COMPACT_ATOMS: atom_id res chain seq x y z
N VAL A 1 -20.67 -1.49 -2.46
CA VAL A 1 -21.12 -0.55 -1.41
C VAL A 1 -20.87 0.89 -1.86
N ALA A 2 -19.63 1.30 -2.21
CA ALA A 2 -19.32 2.69 -2.60
C ALA A 2 -20.19 3.19 -3.78
N ARG A 3 -20.33 2.40 -4.85
CA ARG A 3 -21.21 2.74 -6.00
C ARG A 3 -22.68 2.91 -5.60
N ALA A 4 -23.19 2.11 -4.66
CA ALA A 4 -24.56 2.26 -4.18
C ALA A 4 -24.74 3.58 -3.42
N ILE A 5 -23.81 3.92 -2.54
CA ILE A 5 -23.82 5.21 -1.82
C ILE A 5 -23.74 6.37 -2.82
N GLY A 6 -22.83 6.31 -3.80
CA GLY A 6 -22.72 7.33 -4.84
C GLY A 6 -23.98 7.50 -5.68
N ALA A 7 -24.73 6.42 -5.95
CA ALA A 7 -25.99 6.48 -6.66
C ALA A 7 -27.12 7.15 -5.86
N PHE A 8 -27.12 7.05 -4.53
CA PHE A 8 -28.15 7.64 -3.67
C PHE A 8 -27.77 9.02 -3.15
N GLU A 9 -26.52 9.24 -2.74
CA GLU A 9 -26.06 10.47 -2.07
C GLU A 9 -25.26 11.39 -3.02
N GLY A 10 -24.93 10.89 -4.22
CA GLY A 10 -24.06 11.56 -5.17
C GLY A 10 -22.61 11.08 -5.11
N GLU A 11 -21.92 11.10 -6.26
CA GLU A 11 -20.52 10.61 -6.36
C GLU A 11 -19.54 11.46 -5.54
N GLU A 12 -19.83 12.75 -5.36
CA GLU A 12 -19.02 13.68 -4.55
C GLU A 12 -19.26 13.55 -3.03
N HIS A 13 -20.25 12.75 -2.62
CA HIS A 13 -20.56 12.56 -1.21
C HIS A 13 -19.40 11.93 -0.45
N LYS A 14 -18.95 12.57 0.62
CA LYS A 14 -17.91 12.05 1.53
C LYS A 14 -18.56 11.21 2.62
N SER A 15 -18.44 9.90 2.52
CA SER A 15 -19.05 8.95 3.46
C SER A 15 -18.07 8.55 4.56
N SER A 16 -18.34 8.96 5.79
CA SER A 16 -17.58 8.52 6.97
C SER A 16 -17.66 7.01 7.19
N PHE A 17 -18.77 6.39 6.76
CA PHE A 17 -18.92 4.94 6.79
C PHE A 17 -17.92 4.25 5.86
N LEU A 18 -17.78 4.72 4.60
CA LEU A 18 -16.80 4.16 3.66
C LEU A 18 -15.37 4.37 4.15
N GLU A 19 -15.07 5.55 4.67
CA GLU A 19 -13.76 5.84 5.23
C GLU A 19 -13.42 4.88 6.38
N THR A 20 -14.34 4.73 7.33
CA THR A 20 -14.16 3.81 8.46
C THR A 20 -14.00 2.36 8.00
N LEU A 21 -14.81 1.94 7.03
CA LEU A 21 -14.79 0.56 6.53
C LEU A 21 -13.50 0.22 5.78
N ILE A 22 -12.97 1.16 5.00
CA ILE A 22 -11.84 0.90 4.09
C ILE A 22 -10.52 1.36 4.73
N ILE A 23 -10.43 2.62 5.14
CA ILE A 23 -9.20 3.19 5.70
C ILE A 23 -9.09 2.91 7.20
N GLY A 24 -10.20 3.06 7.95
CA GLY A 24 -10.22 2.83 9.39
C GLY A 24 -9.85 1.40 9.79
N ALA A 25 -10.05 0.42 8.91
CA ALA A 25 -9.61 -0.96 9.14
C ALA A 25 -8.09 -1.07 9.32
N PHE A 26 -7.30 -0.20 8.69
CA PHE A 26 -5.85 -0.18 8.82
C PHE A 26 -5.37 0.33 10.19
N ALA A 27 -6.20 1.12 10.88
CA ALA A 27 -5.92 1.60 12.22
C ALA A 27 -6.12 0.53 13.31
N LEU A 28 -6.92 -0.50 13.06
CA LEU A 28 -7.29 -1.50 14.08
C LEU A 28 -6.10 -2.19 14.76
N PRO A 29 -5.01 -2.56 14.05
CA PRO A 29 -3.84 -3.17 14.70
C PRO A 29 -3.07 -2.22 15.63
N PHE A 30 -3.36 -0.91 15.56
CA PHE A 30 -2.68 0.17 16.29
C PHE A 30 -3.66 0.99 17.13
N TYR A 31 -4.76 0.39 17.57
CA TYR A 31 -5.86 1.05 18.28
C TYR A 31 -5.45 1.72 19.61
N ASP A 32 -4.33 1.30 20.18
CA ASP A 32 -3.73 1.83 21.42
C ASP A 32 -2.77 3.01 21.17
N GLU A 33 -2.51 3.36 19.90
CA GLU A 33 -1.69 4.51 19.55
C GLU A 33 -2.50 5.81 19.45
N PRO A 34 -1.86 6.99 19.70
CA PRO A 34 -2.58 8.27 19.74
C PRO A 34 -3.26 8.69 18.44
N SER A 35 -2.72 8.30 17.30
CA SER A 35 -3.24 8.66 15.98
C SER A 35 -3.92 7.49 15.28
N LYS A 36 -5.06 7.75 14.65
CA LYS A 36 -5.71 6.82 13.72
C LYS A 36 -4.86 6.50 12.48
N ASN A 37 -3.84 7.31 12.21
CA ASN A 37 -2.91 7.16 11.10
C ASN A 37 -1.60 6.48 11.51
N ALA A 38 -1.52 5.92 12.71
CA ALA A 38 -0.34 5.21 13.20
C ALA A 38 0.11 4.07 12.27
N TRP A 39 -0.78 3.50 11.48
CA TRP A 39 -0.47 2.46 10.50
C TRP A 39 0.51 2.91 9.39
N ILE A 40 0.70 4.23 9.21
CA ILE A 40 1.56 4.81 8.16
C ILE A 40 3.05 4.58 8.47
N SER A 41 3.48 4.93 9.70
CA SER A 41 4.88 4.79 10.12
C SER A 41 4.98 4.45 11.60
N SER A 42 6.03 3.75 11.99
CA SER A 42 6.37 3.52 13.39
C SER A 42 7.02 4.74 14.06
N ASP A 43 7.41 5.77 13.28
CA ASP A 43 7.93 7.03 13.81
C ASP A 43 6.77 7.99 14.15
N PRO A 44 6.56 8.32 15.43
CA PRO A 44 5.51 9.26 15.83
C PRO A 44 5.65 10.66 15.22
N ALA A 45 6.87 11.08 14.85
CA ALA A 45 7.10 12.37 14.23
C ALA A 45 6.60 12.38 12.77
N VAL A 46 6.77 11.29 12.04
CA VAL A 46 6.21 11.11 10.69
C VAL A 46 4.70 11.13 10.76
N VAL A 47 4.09 10.37 11.68
CA VAL A 47 2.63 10.33 11.87
C VAL A 47 2.09 11.71 12.24
N ALA A 48 2.73 12.42 13.16
CA ALA A 48 2.32 13.78 13.55
C ALA A 48 2.42 14.78 12.38
N SER A 49 3.44 14.65 11.54
CA SER A 49 3.58 15.48 10.34
C SER A 49 2.47 15.20 9.33
N TYR A 50 2.12 13.93 9.13
CA TYR A 50 1.00 13.52 8.27
C TYR A 50 -0.35 14.06 8.80
N ASP A 51 -0.59 13.97 10.12
CA ASP A 51 -1.82 14.45 10.75
C ASP A 51 -1.95 15.99 10.68
N ALA A 52 -0.84 16.70 10.66
CA ALA A 52 -0.80 18.15 10.58
C ALA A 52 -0.90 18.69 9.15
N ASP A 53 -0.65 17.87 8.14
CA ASP A 53 -0.67 18.28 6.74
C ASP A 53 -2.12 18.37 6.21
N PRO A 54 -2.59 19.55 5.78
CA PRO A 54 -3.96 19.73 5.27
C PRO A 54 -4.22 19.01 3.94
N LEU A 55 -3.18 18.53 3.26
CA LEU A 55 -3.28 17.78 2.01
C LEU A 55 -3.24 16.25 2.23
N SER A 56 -2.95 15.82 3.45
CA SER A 56 -2.89 14.41 3.83
C SER A 56 -4.17 13.96 4.55
N GLY A 57 -4.49 12.67 4.50
CA GLY A 57 -5.66 12.10 5.20
C GLY A 57 -7.02 12.61 4.73
N ILE A 58 -7.12 13.10 3.50
CA ILE A 58 -8.36 13.61 2.92
C ILE A 58 -9.33 12.44 2.66
N THR A 59 -10.55 12.53 3.20
CA THR A 59 -11.60 11.55 2.93
C THR A 59 -11.98 11.53 1.46
N PHE A 60 -11.90 10.38 0.83
CA PHE A 60 -12.37 10.18 -0.53
C PHE A 60 -13.89 10.33 -0.63
N SER A 61 -14.36 10.82 -1.78
CA SER A 61 -15.78 10.76 -2.12
C SER A 61 -16.24 9.32 -2.42
N ALA A 62 -17.54 9.07 -2.47
CA ALA A 62 -18.10 7.76 -2.84
C ALA A 62 -17.61 7.31 -4.23
N GLY A 63 -17.53 8.23 -5.20
CA GLY A 63 -16.93 7.97 -6.51
C GLY A 63 -15.45 7.65 -6.43
N GLY A 64 -14.69 8.37 -5.59
CA GLY A 64 -13.27 8.12 -5.33
C GLY A 64 -13.02 6.72 -4.75
N PHE A 65 -13.80 6.30 -3.74
CA PHE A 65 -13.73 4.94 -3.20
C PHE A 65 -14.12 3.87 -4.21
N ALA A 66 -15.14 4.13 -5.06
CA ALA A 66 -15.52 3.22 -6.12
C ALA A 66 -14.36 3.03 -7.11
N THR A 67 -13.76 4.12 -7.56
CA THR A 67 -12.60 4.10 -8.47
C THR A 67 -11.40 3.37 -7.85
N LEU A 68 -11.07 3.66 -6.58
CA LEU A 68 -9.99 2.98 -5.85
C LEU A 68 -10.22 1.46 -5.79
N THR A 69 -11.46 1.04 -5.53
CA THR A 69 -11.84 -0.38 -5.47
C THR A 69 -11.71 -1.05 -6.84
N ASP A 70 -12.13 -0.38 -7.92
CA ASP A 70 -12.04 -0.89 -9.29
C ASP A 70 -10.57 -1.05 -9.72
N LEU A 71 -9.75 -0.02 -9.49
CA LEU A 71 -8.31 -0.06 -9.80
C LEU A 71 -7.59 -1.16 -9.01
N SER A 72 -7.92 -1.30 -7.72
CA SER A 72 -7.35 -2.36 -6.90
C SER A 72 -7.74 -3.76 -7.40
N ALA A 73 -8.99 -3.94 -7.81
CA ALA A 73 -9.46 -5.21 -8.37
C ALA A 73 -8.81 -5.51 -9.74
N GLU A 74 -8.59 -4.49 -10.57
CA GLU A 74 -7.90 -4.64 -11.86
C GLU A 74 -6.41 -4.97 -11.67
N ALA A 75 -5.74 -4.30 -10.74
CA ALA A 75 -4.34 -4.53 -10.42
C ALA A 75 -4.08 -5.88 -9.75
N ALA A 76 -5.07 -6.44 -9.03
CA ALA A 76 -4.93 -7.73 -8.34
C ALA A 76 -4.82 -8.93 -9.30
N LEU A 77 -5.15 -8.75 -10.58
CA LEU A 77 -5.05 -9.77 -11.61
C LEU A 77 -3.97 -9.37 -12.60
N PRO A 78 -2.69 -9.73 -12.38
CA PRO A 78 -1.64 -9.37 -13.31
C PRO A 78 -1.94 -9.95 -14.69
N LYS A 79 -2.20 -9.08 -15.65
CA LYS A 79 -2.23 -9.42 -17.08
C LYS A 79 -0.78 -9.52 -17.56
N THR A 80 -0.11 -10.60 -17.22
CA THR A 80 1.33 -10.74 -17.41
C THR A 80 1.72 -11.01 -18.86
N SER A 81 0.76 -11.25 -19.77
CA SER A 81 1.05 -11.42 -21.19
C SER A 81 1.81 -10.24 -21.80
N ASP A 82 1.71 -9.06 -21.19
CA ASP A 82 2.30 -7.82 -21.70
C ASP A 82 3.61 -7.45 -20.98
N ILE A 83 4.00 -8.22 -19.96
CA ILE A 83 5.24 -7.99 -19.18
C ILE A 83 6.30 -8.98 -19.67
N PRO A 84 7.48 -8.50 -20.16
CA PRO A 84 8.56 -9.39 -20.52
C PRO A 84 8.95 -10.31 -19.37
N ALA A 85 9.09 -11.62 -19.63
CA ALA A 85 9.38 -12.59 -18.58
C ALA A 85 10.70 -12.30 -17.82
N ALA A 86 11.67 -11.73 -18.50
CA ALA A 86 12.98 -11.36 -17.95
C ALA A 86 13.04 -9.94 -17.39
N LEU A 87 11.90 -9.20 -17.32
CA LEU A 87 11.89 -7.90 -16.66
C LEU A 87 12.09 -8.10 -15.16
N PRO A 88 13.16 -7.52 -14.56
CA PRO A 88 13.37 -7.60 -13.13
C PRO A 88 12.26 -6.90 -12.35
N LEU A 89 11.68 -7.59 -11.37
CA LEU A 89 10.61 -7.09 -10.50
C LEU A 89 11.06 -7.16 -9.05
N LEU A 90 10.99 -6.02 -8.36
CA LEU A 90 11.25 -5.94 -6.92
C LEU A 90 9.97 -5.56 -6.17
N PHE A 91 9.54 -6.42 -5.27
CA PHE A 91 8.42 -6.19 -4.36
C PHE A 91 8.95 -5.88 -2.96
N ILE A 92 8.58 -4.73 -2.40
CA ILE A 92 9.04 -4.29 -1.09
C ILE A 92 7.87 -3.86 -0.21
N ALA A 93 7.89 -4.22 1.07
CA ALA A 93 6.88 -3.80 2.06
C ALA A 93 7.40 -3.94 3.50
N GLY A 94 6.71 -3.32 4.44
CA GLY A 94 6.91 -3.55 5.86
C GLY A 94 6.12 -4.77 6.36
N ASP A 95 6.64 -5.50 7.35
CA ASP A 95 5.94 -6.63 7.98
C ASP A 95 4.84 -6.17 8.96
N LYS A 96 4.76 -4.86 9.22
CA LYS A 96 3.72 -4.22 10.05
C LYS A 96 2.74 -3.39 9.20
N ASP A 97 2.83 -3.44 7.87
CA ASP A 97 1.89 -2.76 6.98
C ASP A 97 0.55 -3.51 6.88
N PRO A 98 -0.55 -2.97 7.42
CA PRO A 98 -1.86 -3.61 7.36
C PRO A 98 -2.45 -3.59 5.94
N VAL A 99 -2.05 -2.64 5.08
CA VAL A 99 -2.54 -2.51 3.69
C VAL A 99 -2.12 -3.73 2.87
N GLY A 100 -0.86 -4.16 3.02
CA GLY A 100 -0.32 -5.37 2.38
C GLY A 100 -0.53 -6.65 3.19
N MET A 101 -1.51 -6.69 4.12
CA MET A 101 -1.75 -7.82 5.02
C MET A 101 -0.48 -8.30 5.72
N PHE A 102 0.27 -7.32 6.25
CA PHE A 102 1.53 -7.57 6.96
C PHE A 102 2.58 -8.27 6.07
N GLY A 103 2.69 -7.80 4.82
CA GLY A 103 3.59 -8.32 3.79
C GLY A 103 3.08 -9.58 3.05
N LYS A 104 2.02 -10.24 3.54
CA LYS A 104 1.53 -11.50 2.95
C LYS A 104 0.99 -11.33 1.54
N ASP A 105 0.26 -10.25 1.28
CA ASP A 105 -0.31 -10.02 -0.05
C ASP A 105 0.75 -9.56 -1.04
N VAL A 106 1.81 -8.89 -0.57
CA VAL A 106 2.98 -8.56 -1.39
C VAL A 106 3.72 -9.82 -1.85
N VAL A 107 3.91 -10.80 -0.94
CA VAL A 107 4.49 -12.11 -1.29
C VAL A 107 3.60 -12.85 -2.29
N LYS A 108 2.27 -12.88 -2.07
CA LYS A 108 1.32 -13.51 -3.01
C LYS A 108 1.35 -12.85 -4.40
N ALA A 109 1.44 -11.52 -4.45
CA ALA A 109 1.57 -10.81 -5.71
C ALA A 109 2.83 -11.26 -6.46
N ALA A 110 3.98 -11.26 -5.81
CA ALA A 110 5.23 -11.73 -6.41
C ALA A 110 5.14 -13.18 -6.91
N GLU A 111 4.51 -14.08 -6.13
CA GLU A 111 4.27 -15.45 -6.55
C GLU A 111 3.35 -15.56 -7.77
N ALA A 112 2.34 -14.67 -7.89
CA ALA A 112 1.47 -14.63 -9.05
C ALA A 112 2.26 -14.28 -10.32
N TYR A 113 3.18 -13.31 -10.24
CA TYR A 113 4.08 -12.98 -11.35
C TYR A 113 4.99 -14.15 -11.73
N ARG A 114 5.59 -14.84 -10.75
CA ARG A 114 6.40 -16.05 -11.01
C ARG A 114 5.59 -17.13 -11.71
N LYS A 115 4.36 -17.40 -11.25
CA LYS A 115 3.46 -18.41 -11.85
C LYS A 115 3.06 -18.07 -13.29
N GLN A 116 3.08 -16.80 -13.65
CA GLN A 116 2.77 -16.33 -14.99
C GLN A 116 3.99 -16.22 -15.92
N GLY A 117 5.17 -16.63 -15.44
CA GLY A 117 6.36 -16.76 -16.26
C GLY A 117 7.44 -15.71 -16.01
N SER A 118 7.26 -14.76 -15.06
CA SER A 118 8.33 -13.84 -14.69
C SER A 118 9.47 -14.61 -14.01
N THR A 119 10.70 -14.47 -14.52
CA THR A 119 11.87 -15.21 -14.08
C THR A 119 12.70 -14.46 -13.04
N GLU A 120 12.67 -13.13 -13.08
CA GLU A 120 13.47 -12.24 -12.23
C GLU A 120 12.56 -11.50 -11.24
N VAL A 121 12.11 -12.22 -10.18
CA VAL A 121 11.21 -11.66 -9.16
C VAL A 121 11.83 -11.76 -7.78
N GLU A 122 12.10 -10.63 -7.16
CA GLU A 122 12.62 -10.53 -5.80
C GLU A 122 11.57 -9.93 -4.85
N VAL A 123 11.58 -10.38 -3.59
CA VAL A 123 10.70 -9.86 -2.52
C VAL A 123 11.55 -9.55 -1.30
N ARG A 124 11.37 -8.34 -0.75
CA ARG A 124 12.01 -7.94 0.52
C ARG A 124 10.95 -7.39 1.48
N ILE A 125 10.78 -8.06 2.61
CA ILE A 125 9.89 -7.63 3.68
C ILE A 125 10.74 -7.10 4.82
N TYR A 126 10.51 -5.84 5.20
CA TYR A 126 11.30 -5.13 6.22
C TYR A 126 10.69 -5.29 7.61
N PRO A 127 11.40 -5.96 8.53
CA PRO A 127 10.90 -6.18 9.88
C PRO A 127 10.69 -4.89 10.66
N GLY A 128 9.53 -4.79 11.31
CA GLY A 128 9.14 -3.65 12.16
C GLY A 128 8.61 -2.44 11.40
N MET A 129 8.76 -2.38 10.08
CA MET A 129 8.30 -1.24 9.28
C MET A 129 6.81 -1.36 8.95
N ARG A 130 6.13 -0.21 8.90
CA ARG A 130 4.72 -0.06 8.54
C ARG A 130 4.57 0.29 7.05
N HIS A 131 3.55 1.06 6.69
CA HIS A 131 3.18 1.32 5.30
C HIS A 131 4.23 2.15 4.53
N GLU A 132 4.69 3.24 5.11
CA GLU A 132 5.65 4.14 4.47
C GLU A 132 7.10 3.74 4.79
N ILE A 133 7.55 2.61 4.27
CA ILE A 133 8.89 2.07 4.55
C ILE A 133 10.05 3.03 4.26
N LEU A 134 9.84 4.03 3.39
CA LEU A 134 10.82 5.07 3.08
C LEU A 134 10.86 6.19 4.13
N ASN A 135 9.87 6.26 5.01
CA ASN A 135 9.75 7.23 6.10
C ASN A 135 9.89 6.58 7.49
N GLU A 136 10.27 5.31 7.53
CA GLU A 136 10.48 4.57 8.76
C GLU A 136 11.85 4.84 9.39
N PRO A 137 12.01 4.68 10.72
CA PRO A 137 13.32 4.63 11.34
C PRO A 137 14.19 3.53 10.70
N GLY A 138 15.40 3.88 10.29
CA GLY A 138 16.29 2.94 9.60
C GLY A 138 15.97 2.73 8.11
N ASN A 139 15.21 3.62 7.49
CA ASN A 139 14.85 3.62 6.06
C ASN A 139 16.07 3.60 5.11
N TYR A 140 17.25 4.02 5.57
CA TYR A 140 18.49 3.91 4.80
C TYR A 140 18.76 2.48 4.28
N ARG A 141 18.27 1.46 4.99
CA ARG A 141 18.37 0.05 4.55
C ARG A 141 17.53 -0.17 3.28
N VAL A 142 16.32 0.38 3.27
CA VAL A 142 15.42 0.28 2.11
C VAL A 142 16.03 1.00 0.92
N TYR A 143 16.54 2.24 1.12
CA TYR A 143 17.21 2.98 0.06
C TYR A 143 18.42 2.24 -0.50
N ASN A 144 19.29 1.73 0.36
CA ASN A 144 20.47 0.96 -0.09
C ASN A 144 20.06 -0.29 -0.85
N ASP A 145 19.11 -1.05 -0.34
CA ASP A 145 18.61 -2.26 -0.98
C ASP A 145 18.03 -1.99 -2.37
N VAL A 146 17.24 -0.91 -2.52
CA VAL A 146 16.69 -0.51 -3.83
C VAL A 146 17.79 -0.06 -4.78
N VAL A 147 18.73 0.76 -4.31
CA VAL A 147 19.86 1.23 -5.12
C VAL A 147 20.74 0.07 -5.57
N ASP A 148 21.05 -0.87 -4.69
CA ASP A 148 21.87 -2.03 -5.03
C ASP A 148 21.15 -2.98 -6.00
N TRP A 149 19.85 -3.16 -5.81
CA TRP A 149 19.02 -3.92 -6.75
C TRP A 149 19.01 -3.27 -8.15
N LEU A 150 18.81 -1.94 -8.21
CA LEU A 150 18.85 -1.18 -9.47
C LEU A 150 20.20 -1.33 -10.16
N LYS A 151 21.34 -1.17 -9.45
CA LYS A 151 22.67 -1.34 -10.00
C LYS A 151 22.92 -2.75 -10.56
N GLY A 152 22.36 -3.77 -9.92
CA GLY A 152 22.46 -5.16 -10.36
C GLY A 152 21.65 -5.46 -11.63
N ASN A 153 20.61 -4.71 -11.90
CA ASN A 153 19.63 -4.97 -12.97
C ASN A 153 19.65 -3.97 -14.15
N LEU A 154 20.42 -2.88 -14.05
CA LEU A 154 20.52 -1.83 -15.08
C LEU A 154 21.83 -1.94 -15.92
N GLN A 155 22.36 -3.15 -16.09
CA GLN A 155 23.54 -3.39 -16.93
C GLN A 155 23.17 -3.59 -18.39
#